data_1c71565a4a0d69e7494d2ceeab237844
#
_entry.id   1c71565a4a0d69e7494d2ceeab237844
#
_cell.length_a   1.000
_cell.length_b   1.000
_cell.length_c   1.000
_cell.angle_alpha   90.00
_cell.angle_beta   90.00
_cell.angle_gamma   90.00
#
_symmetry.space_group_name_H-M   'P 1'
#
loop_
_entity.id
_entity.type
_entity.pdbx_description
1 polymer ?
#
loop_
_entity_poly.entity_id
_entity_poly.type
_entity_poly.pdbx_seq_one_letter_code
_entity_poly.pdbx_strand_id
1 'polypeptide(L)'
;IRLRANTDSKALKIRFSDHGIFIKNQPKNPALRKIYELSEKIRCEMLGSKMLNGIKKNLENNYYQKINNKKYKDVNAKKDINVLDAFELYIIEKFFKLNLSEISQKTLSYWRKDFDKNFDNHLNYLIDNFENQENYNSKFSQLLEKMDIFENHQNQESNQNQDNQNQSNND
;
A
#
# COMPACT_ATOMS: atom_id res chain seq x y z
N ILE A 1 -14.21 -2.05 17.83
CA ILE A 1 -12.88 -1.53 17.50
C ILE A 1 -12.77 -1.29 16.00
N ARG A 2 -12.97 -2.29 15.13
CA ARG A 2 -12.83 -2.18 13.67
C ARG A 2 -13.72 -1.09 13.04
N LEU A 3 -14.97 -1.01 13.46
CA LEU A 3 -15.91 0.00 12.93
C LEU A 3 -15.41 1.43 13.24
N ARG A 4 -15.00 1.67 14.48
CA ARG A 4 -14.49 2.98 14.92
C ARG A 4 -13.24 3.37 14.15
N ALA A 5 -12.25 2.50 14.03
CA ALA A 5 -11.03 2.78 13.26
C ALA A 5 -11.32 3.08 11.78
N ASN A 6 -12.29 2.38 11.16
CA ASN A 6 -12.69 2.67 9.78
C ASN A 6 -13.38 4.04 9.65
N THR A 7 -14.19 4.42 10.64
CA THR A 7 -14.85 5.74 10.66
C THR A 7 -13.80 6.83 10.86
N ASP A 8 -12.88 6.64 11.80
CA ASP A 8 -11.77 7.57 12.06
C ASP A 8 -10.93 7.75 10.78
N SER A 9 -10.54 6.66 10.10
CA SER A 9 -9.78 6.69 8.85
C SER A 9 -10.49 7.50 7.74
N LYS A 10 -11.81 7.30 7.56
CA LYS A 10 -12.59 8.06 6.59
C LYS A 10 -12.67 9.54 6.94
N ALA A 11 -12.92 9.87 8.20
CA ALA A 11 -12.97 11.26 8.67
C ALA A 11 -11.63 11.98 8.49
N LEU A 12 -10.51 11.27 8.76
CA LEU A 12 -9.16 11.80 8.56
C LEU A 12 -8.87 12.05 7.08
N LYS A 13 -9.32 11.16 6.18
CA LYS A 13 -9.17 11.38 4.73
C LYS A 13 -9.93 12.63 4.29
N ILE A 14 -11.16 12.83 4.75
CA ILE A 14 -11.95 14.05 4.44
C ILE A 14 -11.24 15.31 4.97
N ARG A 15 -10.60 15.23 6.14
CA ARG A 15 -9.95 16.38 6.79
C ARG A 15 -8.62 16.76 6.15
N PHE A 16 -7.80 15.79 5.77
CA PHE A 16 -6.39 15.97 5.42
C PHE A 16 -6.05 15.71 3.95
N SER A 17 -7.00 15.23 3.14
CA SER A 17 -6.76 14.96 1.73
C SER A 17 -7.52 15.97 0.86
N ASP A 18 -6.76 16.81 0.16
CA ASP A 18 -7.29 17.61 -0.94
C ASP A 18 -7.40 16.73 -2.19
N HIS A 19 -8.60 16.66 -2.75
CA HIS A 19 -8.88 15.80 -3.90
C HIS A 19 -8.17 16.27 -5.17
N GLY A 20 -8.03 17.58 -5.37
CA GLY A 20 -7.34 18.16 -6.53
C GLY A 20 -5.85 17.80 -6.53
N ILE A 21 -5.18 17.95 -5.37
CA ILE A 21 -3.79 17.55 -5.19
C ILE A 21 -3.64 16.05 -5.40
N PHE A 22 -4.54 15.24 -4.84
CA PHE A 22 -4.51 13.79 -4.97
C PHE A 22 -4.58 13.33 -6.43
N ILE A 23 -5.54 13.85 -7.21
CA ILE A 23 -5.72 13.48 -8.63
C ILE A 23 -4.56 13.98 -9.49
N LYS A 24 -4.09 15.21 -9.25
CA LYS A 24 -2.96 15.80 -9.98
C LYS A 24 -1.70 14.95 -9.92
N ASN A 25 -1.43 14.34 -8.76
CA ASN A 25 -0.23 13.54 -8.52
C ASN A 25 -0.45 12.03 -8.68
N GLN A 26 -1.62 11.59 -9.15
CA GLN A 26 -1.93 10.17 -9.31
C GLN A 26 -1.01 9.53 -10.38
N PRO A 27 -0.46 8.32 -10.11
CA PRO A 27 0.36 7.61 -11.09
C PRO A 27 -0.38 7.38 -12.40
N LYS A 28 0.34 7.48 -13.52
CA LYS A 28 -0.20 7.23 -14.86
C LYS A 28 -0.62 5.76 -15.01
N ASN A 29 0.20 4.83 -14.50
CA ASN A 29 -0.10 3.40 -14.53
C ASN A 29 -1.26 3.06 -13.56
N PRO A 30 -2.40 2.53 -14.05
CA PRO A 30 -3.55 2.18 -13.21
C PRO A 30 -3.24 1.14 -12.13
N ALA A 31 -2.30 0.22 -12.38
CA ALA A 31 -1.90 -0.80 -11.42
C ALA A 31 -1.28 -0.19 -10.14
N LEU A 32 -0.62 0.97 -10.26
CA LEU A 32 -0.01 1.68 -9.13
C LEU A 32 -1.01 2.49 -8.30
N ARG A 33 -2.19 2.80 -8.85
CA ARG A 33 -3.16 3.69 -8.20
C ARG A 33 -3.64 3.17 -6.86
N LYS A 34 -3.86 1.85 -6.72
CA LYS A 34 -4.28 1.24 -5.45
C LYS A 34 -3.23 1.40 -4.34
N ILE A 35 -1.93 1.31 -4.70
CA ILE A 35 -0.83 1.53 -3.75
C ILE A 35 -0.76 3.01 -3.38
N TYR A 36 -0.94 3.90 -4.35
CA TYR A 36 -0.99 5.35 -4.13
C TYR A 36 -2.16 5.76 -3.23
N GLU A 37 -3.37 5.20 -3.45
CA GLU A 37 -4.53 5.41 -2.58
C GLU A 37 -4.30 4.93 -1.16
N LEU A 38 -3.65 3.76 -1.00
CA LEU A 38 -3.28 3.21 0.30
C LEU A 38 -2.29 4.12 1.02
N SER A 39 -1.30 4.63 0.32
CA SER A 39 -0.31 5.57 0.85
C SER A 39 -0.96 6.86 1.35
N GLU A 40 -1.85 7.46 0.57
CA GLU A 40 -2.57 8.68 0.96
C GLU A 40 -3.48 8.45 2.19
N LYS A 41 -4.17 7.32 2.24
CA LYS A 41 -4.95 6.91 3.41
C LYS A 41 -4.05 6.87 4.66
N ILE A 42 -2.89 6.21 4.57
CA ILE A 42 -1.97 6.05 5.70
C ILE A 42 -1.36 7.40 6.09
N ARG A 43 -1.04 8.29 5.14
CA ARG A 43 -0.60 9.66 5.42
C ARG A 43 -1.62 10.41 6.29
N CYS A 44 -2.89 10.38 5.92
CA CYS A 44 -3.97 11.00 6.69
C CYS A 44 -4.11 10.40 8.11
N GLU A 45 -3.99 9.08 8.22
CA GLU A 45 -4.03 8.37 9.50
C GLU A 45 -2.85 8.73 10.40
N MET A 46 -1.65 8.91 9.83
CA MET A 46 -0.47 9.38 10.58
C MET A 46 -0.66 10.78 11.12
N LEU A 47 -1.25 11.70 10.34
CA LEU A 47 -1.59 13.05 10.80
C LEU A 47 -2.60 13.01 11.95
N GLY A 48 -3.66 12.22 11.82
CA GLY A 48 -4.65 12.06 12.89
C GLY A 48 -4.07 11.42 14.16
N SER A 49 -3.15 10.48 13.98
CA SER A 49 -2.46 9.82 15.11
C SER A 49 -1.55 10.77 15.89
N LYS A 50 -0.95 11.77 15.22
CA LYS A 50 -0.18 12.83 15.86
C LYS A 50 -1.07 13.78 16.68
N MET A 51 -2.30 14.02 16.21
CA MET A 51 -3.22 14.97 16.86
C MET A 51 -3.94 14.40 18.07
N LEU A 52 -4.39 13.15 18.00
CA LEU A 52 -5.30 12.55 18.99
C LEU A 52 -4.87 11.12 19.36
N ASN A 53 -4.42 10.93 20.60
CA ASN A 53 -4.00 9.63 21.12
C ASN A 53 -5.09 8.55 21.03
N GLY A 54 -6.38 8.92 21.14
CA GLY A 54 -7.49 7.99 20.98
C GLY A 54 -7.60 7.42 19.57
N ILE A 55 -7.41 8.26 18.56
CA ILE A 55 -7.36 7.86 17.15
C ILE A 55 -6.16 6.95 16.91
N LYS A 56 -4.98 7.35 17.40
CA LYS A 56 -3.76 6.53 17.31
C LYS A 56 -4.00 5.11 17.81
N LYS A 57 -4.52 4.96 19.04
CA LYS A 57 -4.81 3.65 19.63
C LYS A 57 -5.83 2.84 18.82
N ASN A 58 -6.88 3.49 18.28
CA ASN A 58 -7.88 2.81 17.46
C ASN A 58 -7.27 2.26 16.16
N LEU A 59 -6.45 3.06 15.49
CA LEU A 59 -5.78 2.68 14.23
C LEU A 59 -4.74 1.58 14.48
N GLU A 60 -3.86 1.73 15.47
CA GLU A 60 -2.87 0.71 15.83
C GLU A 60 -3.54 -0.62 16.18
N ASN A 61 -4.58 -0.63 17.01
CA ASN A 61 -5.33 -1.84 17.33
C ASN A 61 -5.98 -2.50 16.11
N ASN A 62 -6.51 -1.69 15.18
CA ASN A 62 -7.09 -2.20 13.94
C ASN A 62 -6.02 -2.85 13.06
N TYR A 63 -4.84 -2.24 12.94
CA TYR A 63 -3.72 -2.80 12.21
C TYR A 63 -3.17 -4.07 12.86
N TYR A 64 -3.03 -4.11 14.18
CA TYR A 64 -2.66 -5.34 14.90
C TYR A 64 -3.64 -6.47 14.66
N GLN A 65 -4.93 -6.22 14.71
CA GLN A 65 -5.93 -7.24 14.39
C GLN A 65 -5.82 -7.69 12.92
N LYS A 66 -5.59 -6.76 11.99
CA LYS A 66 -5.44 -7.07 10.57
C LYS A 66 -4.20 -7.93 10.32
N ILE A 67 -3.06 -7.59 10.93
CA ILE A 67 -1.81 -8.32 10.84
C ILE A 67 -1.97 -9.75 11.38
N ASN A 68 -2.66 -9.92 12.52
CA ASN A 68 -2.80 -11.22 13.17
C ASN A 68 -3.88 -12.10 12.56
N ASN A 69 -4.93 -11.51 11.95
CA ASN A 69 -6.06 -12.25 11.39
C ASN A 69 -5.92 -12.60 9.90
N LYS A 70 -4.94 -12.05 9.19
CA LYS A 70 -4.69 -12.43 7.80
C LYS A 70 -4.18 -13.87 7.75
N LYS A 71 -4.94 -14.71 7.03
CA LYS A 71 -4.58 -16.12 6.78
C LYS A 71 -3.57 -16.18 5.62
N TYR A 72 -2.30 -15.95 5.91
CA TYR A 72 -1.22 -16.18 4.95
C TYR A 72 -0.67 -17.63 5.04
N LYS A 73 -1.54 -18.60 5.38
CA LYS A 73 -1.10 -19.95 5.78
C LYS A 73 -0.32 -20.72 4.72
N ASP A 74 -0.52 -20.43 3.45
CA ASP A 74 0.01 -21.23 2.35
C ASP A 74 0.89 -20.42 1.38
N VAL A 75 1.55 -19.36 1.88
CA VAL A 75 2.46 -18.56 1.07
C VAL A 75 3.80 -19.26 0.93
N ASN A 76 4.07 -19.79 -0.26
CA ASN A 76 5.31 -20.49 -0.58
C ASN A 76 6.13 -19.76 -1.67
N ALA A 77 5.53 -18.83 -2.40
CA ALA A 77 6.20 -18.09 -3.46
C ALA A 77 5.72 -16.63 -3.53
N LYS A 78 6.54 -15.76 -4.13
CA LYS A 78 6.22 -14.34 -4.34
C LYS A 78 4.90 -14.13 -5.10
N LYS A 79 4.59 -14.98 -6.09
CA LYS A 79 3.36 -14.95 -6.87
C LYS A 79 2.08 -15.19 -6.07
N ASP A 80 2.18 -15.84 -4.92
CA ASP A 80 1.04 -16.14 -4.05
C ASP A 80 0.63 -14.94 -3.19
N ILE A 81 1.41 -13.84 -3.24
CA ILE A 81 1.23 -12.67 -2.40
C ILE A 81 0.77 -11.49 -3.25
N ASN A 82 -0.39 -10.93 -2.89
CA ASN A 82 -0.81 -9.67 -3.46
C ASN A 82 0.17 -8.55 -3.04
N VAL A 83 0.74 -7.85 -4.02
CA VAL A 83 1.71 -6.77 -3.80
C VAL A 83 1.15 -5.65 -2.92
N LEU A 84 -0.14 -5.33 -3.04
CA LEU A 84 -0.80 -4.32 -2.22
C LEU A 84 -0.82 -4.72 -0.74
N ASP A 85 -1.05 -6.00 -0.45
CA ASP A 85 -1.03 -6.54 0.91
C ASP A 85 0.36 -6.50 1.52
N ALA A 86 1.38 -6.86 0.74
CA ALA A 86 2.78 -6.79 1.17
C ALA A 86 3.22 -5.34 1.39
N PHE A 87 2.80 -4.42 0.50
CA PHE A 87 3.10 -3.00 0.63
C PHE A 87 2.42 -2.37 1.85
N GLU A 88 1.18 -2.77 2.16
CA GLU A 88 0.51 -2.31 3.38
C GLU A 88 1.28 -2.72 4.65
N LEU A 89 1.78 -3.97 4.70
CA LEU A 89 2.63 -4.43 5.81
C LEU A 89 3.92 -3.61 5.91
N TYR A 90 4.56 -3.33 4.78
CA TYR A 90 5.78 -2.53 4.72
C TYR A 90 5.56 -1.12 5.29
N ILE A 91 4.54 -0.41 4.83
CA ILE A 91 4.26 0.95 5.28
C ILE A 91 3.81 1.00 6.76
N ILE A 92 3.04 0.02 7.21
CA ILE A 92 2.65 -0.08 8.63
C ILE A 92 3.88 -0.26 9.51
N GLU A 93 4.80 -1.16 9.14
CA GLU A 93 6.07 -1.35 9.86
C GLU A 93 6.89 -0.05 9.88
N LYS A 94 7.04 0.63 8.73
CA LYS A 94 7.90 1.82 8.60
C LYS A 94 7.30 3.07 9.25
N PHE A 95 6.01 3.34 9.09
CA PHE A 95 5.37 4.57 9.56
C PHE A 95 4.78 4.45 10.97
N PHE A 96 4.04 3.40 11.25
CA PHE A 96 3.45 3.18 12.58
C PHE A 96 4.42 2.53 13.57
N LYS A 97 5.57 2.01 13.10
CA LYS A 97 6.57 1.28 13.91
C LYS A 97 5.95 0.05 14.60
N LEU A 98 4.97 -0.58 13.97
CA LEU A 98 4.33 -1.77 14.50
C LEU A 98 5.16 -3.02 14.22
N ASN A 99 5.26 -3.90 15.22
CA ASN A 99 5.90 -5.19 15.06
C ASN A 99 4.98 -6.13 14.27
N LEU A 100 5.49 -6.70 13.20
CA LEU A 100 4.79 -7.68 12.40
C LEU A 100 4.87 -9.07 13.05
N SER A 101 3.80 -9.87 12.92
CA SER A 101 3.82 -11.28 13.27
C SER A 101 4.80 -12.05 12.37
N GLU A 102 5.26 -13.23 12.77
CA GLU A 102 6.17 -14.07 11.98
C GLU A 102 5.63 -14.35 10.58
N ILE A 103 4.33 -14.64 10.47
CA ILE A 103 3.63 -14.89 9.20
C ILE A 103 3.65 -13.63 8.33
N SER A 104 3.39 -12.46 8.91
CA SER A 104 3.43 -11.18 8.17
C SER A 104 4.84 -10.80 7.76
N GLN A 105 5.86 -11.08 8.59
CA GLN A 105 7.26 -10.89 8.24
C GLN A 105 7.67 -11.81 7.08
N LYS A 106 7.29 -13.10 7.12
CA LYS A 106 7.52 -14.04 6.00
C LYS A 106 6.86 -13.52 4.72
N THR A 107 5.60 -13.08 4.79
CA THR A 107 4.89 -12.52 3.64
C THR A 107 5.62 -11.31 3.06
N LEU A 108 6.01 -10.36 3.91
CA LEU A 108 6.72 -9.16 3.48
C LEU A 108 8.12 -9.49 2.93
N SER A 109 8.80 -10.53 3.43
CA SER A 109 10.17 -10.87 3.03
C SER A 109 10.32 -11.11 1.52
N TYR A 110 9.28 -11.58 0.84
CA TYR A 110 9.28 -11.80 -0.62
C TYR A 110 9.34 -10.50 -1.44
N TRP A 111 8.88 -9.37 -0.85
CA TRP A 111 8.81 -8.07 -1.50
C TRP A 111 9.73 -7.02 -0.87
N ARG A 112 10.28 -7.28 0.31
CA ARG A 112 11.05 -6.32 1.10
C ARG A 112 12.20 -5.70 0.32
N LYS A 113 12.97 -6.50 -0.41
CA LYS A 113 14.11 -5.99 -1.18
C LYS A 113 13.68 -4.98 -2.25
N ASP A 114 12.54 -5.24 -2.91
CA ASP A 114 12.02 -4.34 -3.95
C ASP A 114 11.52 -3.04 -3.34
N PHE A 115 10.86 -3.10 -2.18
CA PHE A 115 10.40 -1.92 -1.48
C PHE A 115 11.55 -1.11 -0.88
N ASP A 116 12.50 -1.75 -0.19
CA ASP A 116 13.66 -1.07 0.38
C ASP A 116 14.49 -0.37 -0.70
N LYS A 117 14.72 -1.01 -1.84
CA LYS A 117 15.44 -0.42 -2.99
C LYS A 117 14.84 0.92 -3.42
N ASN A 118 13.51 1.03 -3.44
CA ASN A 118 12.81 2.20 -3.97
C ASN A 118 12.42 3.22 -2.90
N PHE A 119 12.18 2.78 -1.64
CA PHE A 119 11.61 3.65 -0.61
C PHE A 119 12.53 3.95 0.56
N ASP A 120 13.46 3.06 0.93
CA ASP A 120 14.19 3.17 2.21
C ASP A 120 14.91 4.50 2.36
N ASN A 121 15.63 4.95 1.34
CA ASN A 121 16.33 6.25 1.32
C ASN A 121 15.40 7.48 1.29
N HIS A 122 14.10 7.26 1.09
CA HIS A 122 13.10 8.33 0.95
C HIS A 122 12.07 8.36 2.08
N LEU A 123 12.11 7.41 3.00
CA LEU A 123 11.13 7.31 4.09
C LEU A 123 11.14 8.57 4.99
N ASN A 124 12.33 9.08 5.35
CA ASN A 124 12.43 10.28 6.17
C ASN A 124 11.79 11.48 5.45
N TYR A 125 12.09 11.67 4.16
CA TYR A 125 11.48 12.74 3.37
C TYR A 125 9.94 12.61 3.36
N LEU A 126 9.40 11.41 3.17
CA LEU A 126 7.96 11.18 3.17
C LEU A 126 7.34 11.49 4.54
N ILE A 127 7.99 11.08 5.63
CA ILE A 127 7.53 11.33 7.01
C ILE A 127 7.52 12.82 7.33
N ASP A 128 8.57 13.54 6.94
CA ASP A 128 8.72 14.98 7.17
C ASP A 128 7.69 15.79 6.34
N ASN A 129 7.20 15.24 5.25
CA ASN A 129 6.21 15.87 4.37
C ASN A 129 4.76 15.37 4.57
N PHE A 130 4.43 14.69 5.66
CA PHE A 130 3.04 14.27 5.89
C PHE A 130 2.04 15.45 5.91
N GLU A 131 2.44 16.61 6.40
CA GLU A 131 1.61 17.81 6.43
C GLU A 131 1.53 18.52 5.06
N ASN A 132 2.51 18.32 4.19
CA ASN A 132 2.53 18.85 2.83
C ASN A 132 2.11 17.79 1.83
N GLN A 133 0.80 17.73 1.55
CA GLN A 133 0.23 16.72 0.65
C GLN A 133 0.85 16.76 -0.76
N GLU A 134 1.09 17.94 -1.32
CA GLU A 134 1.68 18.08 -2.66
C GLU A 134 3.06 17.42 -2.74
N ASN A 135 3.95 17.75 -1.79
CA ASN A 135 5.28 17.19 -1.74
C ASN A 135 5.25 15.67 -1.51
N TYR A 136 4.41 15.22 -0.57
CA TYR A 136 4.27 13.80 -0.27
C TYR A 136 3.77 13.02 -1.48
N ASN A 137 2.65 13.44 -2.08
CA ASN A 137 1.99 12.72 -3.16
C ASN A 137 2.83 12.73 -4.44
N SER A 138 3.45 13.85 -4.79
CA SER A 138 4.36 13.97 -5.93
C SER A 138 5.56 13.03 -5.78
N LYS A 139 6.22 13.06 -4.61
CA LYS A 139 7.37 12.18 -4.35
C LYS A 139 6.97 10.71 -4.36
N PHE A 140 5.86 10.38 -3.70
CA PHE A 140 5.39 9.01 -3.62
C PHE A 140 5.05 8.42 -4.99
N SER A 141 4.35 9.19 -5.83
CA SER A 141 4.04 8.80 -7.22
C SER A 141 5.31 8.55 -8.04
N GLN A 142 6.30 9.44 -7.94
CA GLN A 142 7.60 9.27 -8.61
C GLN A 142 8.32 7.98 -8.19
N LEU A 143 8.25 7.62 -6.90
CA LEU A 143 8.87 6.39 -6.39
C LEU A 143 8.13 5.14 -6.90
N LEU A 144 6.81 5.19 -6.98
CA LEU A 144 6.02 4.10 -7.53
C LEU A 144 6.32 3.89 -9.02
N GLU A 145 6.40 4.97 -9.81
CA GLU A 145 6.67 4.86 -11.26
C GLU A 145 8.07 4.33 -11.58
N LYS A 146 9.01 4.39 -10.63
CA LYS A 146 10.35 3.77 -10.76
C LYS A 146 10.36 2.29 -10.41
N MET A 147 9.27 1.76 -9.87
CA MET A 147 9.20 0.35 -9.51
C MET A 147 8.80 -0.50 -10.72
N ASP A 148 9.72 -1.27 -11.25
CA ASP A 148 9.51 -2.20 -12.38
C ASP A 148 8.61 -3.41 -12.03
N ILE A 149 7.99 -3.40 -10.85
CA ILE A 149 7.25 -4.55 -10.27
C ILE A 149 6.03 -4.93 -11.11
N PHE A 150 5.46 -3.99 -11.85
CA PHE A 150 4.19 -4.17 -12.57
C PHE A 150 4.35 -4.41 -14.07
N GLU A 151 5.53 -4.22 -14.66
CA GLU A 151 5.74 -4.49 -16.08
C GLU A 151 5.66 -5.99 -16.41
N ASN A 152 6.06 -6.85 -15.46
CA ASN A 152 6.03 -8.30 -15.63
C ASN A 152 4.63 -8.93 -15.49
N HIS A 153 3.66 -8.26 -14.89
CA HIS A 153 2.31 -8.81 -14.74
C HIS A 153 1.39 -8.54 -15.94
N GLN A 154 1.60 -7.47 -16.67
CA GLN A 154 0.82 -7.18 -17.88
C GLN A 154 1.13 -8.16 -19.03
N ASN A 155 2.35 -8.68 -19.10
CA ASN A 155 2.74 -9.66 -20.11
C ASN A 155 2.19 -11.08 -19.85
N GLN A 156 1.77 -11.38 -18.63
CA GLN A 156 1.16 -12.70 -18.29
C GLN A 156 -0.35 -12.73 -18.55
N GLU A 157 -1.07 -11.63 -18.34
CA GLU A 157 -2.51 -11.56 -18.62
C GLU A 157 -2.81 -11.46 -20.13
N SER A 158 -1.94 -10.82 -20.91
CA SER A 158 -2.09 -10.76 -22.37
C SER A 158 -1.83 -12.10 -23.08
N ASN A 159 -0.96 -12.95 -22.54
CA ASN A 159 -0.70 -14.27 -23.11
C ASN A 159 -1.83 -15.29 -22.79
N GLN A 160 -2.51 -15.19 -21.65
CA GLN A 160 -3.63 -16.07 -21.34
C GLN A 160 -4.88 -15.77 -22.17
N ASN A 161 -5.07 -14.54 -22.63
CA ASN A 161 -6.20 -14.18 -23.50
C ASN A 161 -5.99 -14.53 -24.98
N GLN A 162 -4.76 -14.77 -25.41
CA GLN A 162 -4.48 -15.23 -26.78
C GLN A 162 -4.64 -16.74 -26.94
N ASP A 163 -4.35 -17.53 -25.93
CA ASP A 163 -4.51 -18.99 -25.98
C ASP A 163 -6.01 -19.43 -25.95
N ASN A 164 -6.89 -18.63 -25.38
CA ASN A 164 -8.33 -18.92 -25.36
C ASN A 164 -9.08 -18.54 -26.65
N GLN A 165 -8.49 -17.73 -27.54
CA GLN A 165 -9.11 -17.39 -28.83
C GLN A 165 -8.74 -18.35 -29.97
N ASN A 166 -7.69 -19.15 -29.80
CA ASN A 166 -7.27 -20.12 -30.82
C ASN A 166 -7.92 -21.52 -30.69
N GLN A 167 -8.71 -21.77 -29.62
CA GLN A 167 -9.41 -23.03 -29.45
C GLN A 167 -10.88 -23.03 -29.92
N SER A 168 -11.42 -21.89 -30.37
CA SER A 168 -12.82 -21.81 -30.82
C SER A 168 -13.02 -21.76 -32.34
N ASN A 169 -11.98 -22.01 -33.15
CA ASN A 169 -12.10 -21.98 -34.60
C ASN A 169 -11.78 -23.32 -35.32
N ASN A 170 -11.89 -24.45 -34.58
CA ASN A 170 -11.80 -25.76 -35.20
C ASN A 170 -12.92 -26.65 -34.67
N ASP A 171 -14.14 -26.41 -35.13
CA ASP A 171 -15.25 -27.39 -35.25
C ASP A 171 -16.19 -26.92 -36.36
#